data_9104972733cc1dfd8faa81f08ee8dbef
#
_entry.id   9104972733cc1dfd8faa81f08ee8dbef
#
_cell.length_a   1.000
_cell.length_b   1.000
_cell.length_c   1.000
_cell.angle_alpha   90.00
_cell.angle_beta   90.00
_cell.angle_gamma   90.00
#
_symmetry.space_group_name_H-M   'P 1'
#
loop_
_entity.id
_entity.type
_entity.pdbx_description
1 polymer ?
#
loop_
_entity_poly.entity_id
_entity_poly.type
_entity_poly.pdbx_seq_one_letter_code
_entity_poly.pdbx_strand_id
1 'polypeptide(L)'
;MIIRYSLHGVRFCIDADDRVAAEVGARAIVCATSSGWTARLVAAHRPWMPIVATTPHEDVARRLGLVWGVWATTIPPARNVEVLIRASLLAAREAGVVAPGDWVVFTAGLPFHEPGTTNLIRVLAVP
;
A
#
# COMPACT_ATOMS: atom_id res chain seq x y z
N MET A 1 7.19 -0.95 -13.51
CA MET A 1 6.49 -2.20 -13.84
C MET A 1 5.12 -2.20 -13.16
N ILE A 2 4.07 -2.54 -13.88
CA ILE A 2 2.71 -2.66 -13.35
C ILE A 2 2.26 -4.10 -13.50
N ILE A 3 1.81 -4.70 -12.40
CA ILE A 3 1.28 -6.06 -12.39
C ILE A 3 -0.18 -5.98 -11.92
N ARG A 4 -1.10 -6.53 -12.70
CA ARG A 4 -2.52 -6.58 -12.38
C ARG A 4 -2.98 -8.02 -12.24
N TYR A 5 -3.76 -8.27 -11.21
CA TYR A 5 -4.38 -9.56 -10.95
C TYR A 5 -5.90 -9.42 -10.85
N SER A 6 -6.61 -10.46 -11.23
CA SER A 6 -8.07 -10.51 -11.10
C SER A 6 -8.47 -10.67 -9.62
N LEU A 7 -9.75 -10.51 -9.33
CA LEU A 7 -10.31 -10.71 -7.99
C LEU A 7 -9.92 -12.04 -7.36
N HIS A 8 -9.78 -13.08 -8.16
CA HIS A 8 -9.35 -14.40 -7.72
C HIS A 8 -7.87 -14.45 -7.34
N GLY A 9 -7.11 -13.45 -7.73
CA GLY A 9 -5.67 -13.35 -7.45
C GLY A 9 -5.29 -12.51 -6.26
N VAL A 10 -6.24 -12.07 -5.43
CA VAL A 10 -5.97 -11.17 -4.31
C VAL A 10 -4.89 -11.73 -3.38
N ARG A 11 -5.04 -12.98 -2.96
CA ARG A 11 -4.05 -13.63 -2.10
C ARG A 11 -2.68 -13.74 -2.76
N PHE A 12 -2.67 -14.10 -4.02
CA PHE A 12 -1.44 -14.16 -4.82
C PHE A 12 -0.78 -12.79 -4.95
N CYS A 13 -1.58 -11.74 -5.13
CA CYS A 13 -1.08 -10.36 -5.19
C CYS A 13 -0.39 -9.94 -3.88
N ILE A 14 -0.94 -10.31 -2.75
CA ILE A 14 -0.36 -10.01 -1.43
C ILE A 14 0.96 -10.76 -1.23
N ASP A 15 1.01 -12.03 -1.58
CA ASP A 15 2.25 -12.80 -1.54
C ASP A 15 3.33 -12.21 -2.47
N ALA A 16 2.91 -11.70 -3.63
CA ALA A 16 3.80 -11.06 -4.58
C ALA A 16 4.35 -9.72 -4.07
N ASP A 17 3.57 -8.94 -3.31
CA ASP A 17 4.02 -7.68 -2.72
C ASP A 17 5.28 -7.88 -1.89
N ASP A 18 5.28 -8.86 -1.00
CA ASP A 18 6.40 -9.20 -0.15
C ASP A 18 7.64 -9.60 -0.97
N ARG A 19 7.42 -10.46 -1.94
CA ARG A 19 8.49 -10.99 -2.77
C ARG A 19 9.11 -9.90 -3.64
N VAL A 20 8.29 -9.11 -4.31
CA VAL A 20 8.75 -8.01 -5.15
C VAL A 20 9.49 -6.97 -4.32
N ALA A 21 8.97 -6.62 -3.14
CA ALA A 21 9.61 -5.67 -2.25
C ALA A 21 11.01 -6.12 -1.83
N ALA A 22 11.17 -7.41 -1.52
CA ALA A 22 12.48 -7.97 -1.17
C ALA A 22 13.44 -7.95 -2.36
N GLU A 23 12.98 -8.33 -3.55
CA GLU A 23 13.81 -8.40 -4.75
C GLU A 23 14.31 -7.03 -5.22
N VAL A 24 13.50 -5.97 -5.11
CA VAL A 24 13.89 -4.64 -5.54
C VAL A 24 14.56 -3.82 -4.45
N GLY A 25 14.67 -4.33 -3.25
CA GLY A 25 15.22 -3.58 -2.12
C GLY A 25 14.34 -2.40 -1.74
N ALA A 26 13.02 -2.58 -1.74
CA ALA A 26 12.08 -1.52 -1.41
C ALA A 26 12.22 -1.08 0.04
N ARG A 27 12.06 0.22 0.28
CA ARG A 27 12.11 0.80 1.64
C ARG A 27 10.80 0.64 2.38
N ALA A 28 9.70 0.52 1.65
CA ALA A 28 8.38 0.35 2.23
C ALA A 28 7.43 -0.31 1.24
N ILE A 29 6.38 -0.89 1.76
CA ILE A 29 5.20 -1.30 0.99
C ILE A 29 4.11 -0.26 1.30
N VAL A 30 3.59 0.38 0.27
CA VAL A 30 2.55 1.40 0.41
C VAL A 30 1.22 0.79 -0.04
N CYS A 31 0.30 0.64 0.90
CA CYS A 31 -1.01 0.04 0.67
C CYS A 31 -2.10 1.11 0.71
N ALA A 32 -2.75 1.37 -0.42
CA ALA A 32 -3.96 2.17 -0.42
C ALA A 32 -5.16 1.26 -0.16
N THR A 33 -5.91 1.54 0.89
CA THR A 33 -6.98 0.66 1.33
C THR A 33 -8.18 1.46 1.82
N SER A 34 -9.40 1.00 1.55
CA SER A 34 -10.60 1.59 2.11
C SER A 34 -11.04 0.91 3.40
N SER A 35 -10.85 -0.39 3.54
CA SER A 35 -11.27 -1.15 4.73
C SER A 35 -10.14 -1.49 5.69
N GLY A 36 -8.89 -1.38 5.27
CA GLY A 36 -7.72 -1.83 6.01
C GLY A 36 -7.37 -3.29 5.76
N TRP A 37 -8.16 -4.00 4.97
CA TRP A 37 -7.99 -5.43 4.76
C TRP A 37 -6.65 -5.76 4.09
N THR A 38 -6.30 -5.07 3.01
CA THR A 38 -5.04 -5.26 2.30
C THR A 38 -3.84 -5.07 3.23
N ALA A 39 -3.83 -3.97 3.99
CA ALA A 39 -2.73 -3.67 4.90
C ALA A 39 -2.57 -4.76 5.98
N ARG A 40 -3.67 -5.28 6.50
CA ARG A 40 -3.65 -6.38 7.49
C ARG A 40 -3.10 -7.66 6.90
N LEU A 41 -3.47 -7.99 5.67
CA LEU A 41 -2.98 -9.20 5.01
C LEU A 41 -1.48 -9.09 4.70
N VAL A 42 -1.02 -7.96 4.22
CA VAL A 42 0.41 -7.72 3.99
C VAL A 42 1.17 -7.78 5.31
N ALA A 43 0.64 -7.17 6.36
CA ALA A 43 1.27 -7.20 7.68
C ALA A 43 1.37 -8.62 8.27
N ALA A 44 0.40 -9.49 7.97
CA ALA A 44 0.41 -10.88 8.42
C ALA A 44 1.60 -11.69 7.84
N HIS A 45 2.12 -11.28 6.69
CA HIS A 45 3.31 -11.89 6.08
C HIS A 45 4.62 -11.42 6.72
N ARG A 46 4.56 -10.46 7.63
CA ARG A 46 5.75 -9.95 8.34
C ARG A 46 6.88 -9.51 7.42
N PRO A 47 6.63 -8.57 6.48
CA PRO A 47 7.69 -8.11 5.58
C PRO A 47 8.81 -7.40 6.36
N TRP A 48 10.00 -7.34 5.77
CA TRP A 48 11.17 -6.71 6.36
C TRP A 48 11.06 -5.20 6.50
N MET A 49 10.36 -4.60 5.54
CA MET A 49 10.19 -3.16 5.46
C MET A 49 8.87 -2.75 6.11
N PRO A 50 8.75 -1.49 6.52
CA PRO A 50 7.49 -0.98 7.06
C PRO A 50 6.41 -0.95 5.99
N ILE A 51 5.16 -1.05 6.44
CA ILE A 51 3.97 -0.92 5.63
C ILE A 51 3.37 0.45 5.91
N VAL A 52 3.17 1.25 4.86
CA VAL A 52 2.44 2.51 4.96
C VAL A 52 1.05 2.28 4.40
N ALA A 53 0.03 2.39 5.24
CA ALA A 53 -1.35 2.25 4.82
C ALA A 53 -1.98 3.63 4.66
N THR A 54 -2.55 3.89 3.50
CA THR A 54 -3.24 5.14 3.22
C THR A 54 -4.72 4.87 2.97
N THR A 55 -5.58 5.68 3.56
CA THR A 55 -7.02 5.51 3.47
C THR A 55 -7.71 6.87 3.58
N PRO A 56 -8.86 7.09 2.90
CA PRO A 56 -9.63 8.30 3.13
C PRO A 56 -10.44 8.25 4.44
N HIS A 57 -10.47 7.11 5.15
CA HIS A 57 -11.29 6.90 6.33
C HIS A 57 -10.48 6.96 7.62
N GLU A 58 -10.72 7.96 8.42
CA GLU A 58 -9.99 8.20 9.65
C GLU A 58 -10.13 7.05 10.67
N ASP A 59 -11.31 6.46 10.76
CA ASP A 59 -11.56 5.33 11.65
C ASP A 59 -10.76 4.09 11.24
N VAL A 60 -10.59 3.86 9.95
CA VAL A 60 -9.75 2.77 9.42
C VAL A 60 -8.28 3.03 9.76
N ALA A 61 -7.80 4.26 9.56
CA ALA A 61 -6.43 4.62 9.90
C ALA A 61 -6.15 4.40 11.39
N ARG A 62 -7.07 4.77 12.26
CA ARG A 62 -6.92 4.56 13.70
C ARG A 62 -6.85 3.07 14.07
N ARG A 63 -7.68 2.25 13.47
CA ARG A 63 -7.66 0.79 13.70
C ARG A 63 -6.36 0.16 13.21
N LEU A 64 -5.86 0.60 12.07
CA LEU A 64 -4.60 0.10 11.51
C LEU A 64 -3.39 0.49 12.33
N GLY A 65 -3.46 1.56 13.13
CA GLY A 65 -2.41 1.95 14.06
C GLY A 65 -2.12 0.90 15.12
N LEU A 66 -3.01 -0.07 15.33
CA LEU A 66 -2.82 -1.19 16.26
C LEU A 66 -2.17 -2.40 15.59
N VAL A 67 -1.98 -2.38 14.28
CA VAL A 67 -1.38 -3.50 13.55
C VAL A 67 0.14 -3.32 13.52
N TRP A 68 0.86 -4.34 13.95
CA TRP A 68 2.30 -4.29 14.00
C TRP A 68 2.92 -4.10 12.62
N GLY A 69 3.87 -3.18 12.53
CA GLY A 69 4.59 -2.89 11.28
C GLY A 69 3.85 -1.96 10.32
N VAL A 70 2.67 -1.46 10.70
CA VAL A 70 1.86 -0.57 9.86
C VAL A 70 1.91 0.86 10.38
N TRP A 71 2.22 1.78 9.47
CA TRP A 71 2.07 3.23 9.64
C TRP A 71 0.84 3.66 8.85
N ALA A 72 -0.23 4.01 9.55
CA ALA A 72 -1.47 4.39 8.90
C ALA A 72 -1.65 5.89 8.88
N THR A 73 -2.12 6.42 7.76
CA THR A 73 -2.42 7.84 7.61
C THR A 73 -3.61 8.04 6.69
N THR A 74 -4.30 9.16 6.88
CA THR A 74 -5.41 9.53 6.01
C THR A 74 -4.94 10.36 4.83
N ILE A 75 -5.57 10.14 3.69
CA ILE A 75 -5.38 10.93 2.48
C ILE A 75 -6.74 11.32 1.92
N PRO A 76 -6.85 12.42 1.16
CA PRO A 76 -8.11 12.75 0.51
C PRO A 76 -8.55 11.66 -0.46
N PRO A 77 -9.86 11.47 -0.66
CA PRO A 77 -10.35 10.54 -1.69
C PRO A 77 -9.76 10.89 -3.06
N ALA A 78 -9.24 9.88 -3.75
CA ALA A 78 -8.62 10.06 -5.06
C ALA A 78 -9.59 9.66 -6.18
N ARG A 79 -9.59 10.40 -7.26
CA ARG A 79 -10.46 10.15 -8.42
C ARG A 79 -9.84 9.20 -9.45
N ASN A 80 -8.54 8.97 -9.39
CA ASN A 80 -7.86 8.01 -10.29
C ASN A 80 -6.60 7.44 -9.63
N VAL A 81 -6.02 6.43 -10.27
CA VAL A 81 -4.84 5.71 -9.76
C VAL A 81 -3.63 6.64 -9.59
N GLU A 82 -3.38 7.51 -10.54
CA GLU A 82 -2.19 8.37 -10.49
C GLU A 82 -2.25 9.36 -9.33
N VAL A 83 -3.43 9.93 -9.08
CA VAL A 83 -3.64 10.81 -7.92
C VAL A 83 -3.48 10.02 -6.62
N LEU A 84 -4.03 8.80 -6.56
CA LEU A 84 -3.93 7.94 -5.39
C LEU A 84 -2.46 7.60 -5.08
N ILE A 85 -1.71 7.18 -6.07
CA ILE A 85 -0.30 6.84 -5.93
C ILE A 85 0.48 8.04 -5.41
N ARG A 86 0.31 9.19 -6.05
CA ARG A 86 1.03 10.41 -5.68
C ARG A 86 0.74 10.83 -4.24
N ALA A 87 -0.52 10.87 -3.86
CA ALA A 87 -0.93 11.22 -2.50
C ALA A 87 -0.36 10.24 -1.48
N SER A 88 -0.38 8.94 -1.79
CA SER A 88 0.12 7.90 -0.90
C SER A 88 1.65 7.98 -0.73
N LEU A 89 2.39 8.22 -1.80
CA LEU A 89 3.84 8.38 -1.73
C LEU A 89 4.24 9.64 -0.95
N LEU A 90 3.53 10.74 -1.16
CA LEU A 90 3.78 11.96 -0.40
C LEU A 90 3.47 11.77 1.10
N ALA A 91 2.40 11.06 1.42
CA ALA A 91 2.06 10.74 2.81
C ALA A 91 3.14 9.88 3.47
N ALA A 92 3.67 8.88 2.77
CA ALA A 92 4.77 8.06 3.27
C ALA A 92 6.04 8.86 3.51
N ARG A 93 6.32 9.82 2.63
CA ARG A 93 7.46 10.73 2.77
C ARG A 93 7.29 11.68 3.96
N GLU A 94 6.11 12.27 4.10
CA GLU A 94 5.80 13.16 5.22
C GLU A 94 5.86 12.43 6.58
N ALA A 95 5.51 11.16 6.60
CA ALA A 95 5.64 10.32 7.79
C ALA A 95 7.10 9.97 8.13
N GLY A 96 8.05 10.30 7.26
CA GLY A 96 9.46 10.00 7.48
C GLY A 96 9.85 8.55 7.23
N VAL A 97 8.95 7.75 6.66
CA VAL A 97 9.20 6.32 6.39
C VAL A 97 10.08 6.13 5.17
N VAL A 98 9.92 6.99 4.16
CA VAL A 98 10.69 6.96 2.92
C VAL A 98 11.26 8.34 2.59
N ALA A 99 12.31 8.36 1.79
CA ALA A 99 12.95 9.57 1.30
C ALA A 99 12.86 9.64 -0.23
N PRO A 100 13.03 10.85 -0.82
CA PRO A 100 13.08 10.99 -2.28
C PRO A 100 14.12 10.05 -2.89
N GLY A 101 13.75 9.35 -3.96
CA GLY A 101 14.61 8.39 -4.63
C GLY A 101 14.53 6.97 -4.11
N ASP A 102 13.94 6.74 -2.96
CA ASP A 102 13.73 5.38 -2.43
C ASP A 102 12.75 4.61 -3.32
N TRP A 103 13.00 3.32 -3.46
CA TRP A 103 12.05 2.41 -4.13
C TRP A 103 11.00 1.96 -3.15
N VAL A 104 9.75 1.94 -3.61
CA VAL A 104 8.61 1.40 -2.85
C VAL A 104 7.78 0.49 -3.74
N VAL A 105 7.08 -0.43 -3.10
CA VAL A 105 6.04 -1.23 -3.74
C VAL A 105 4.69 -0.64 -3.35
N PHE A 106 3.93 -0.21 -4.35
CA PHE A 106 2.57 0.29 -4.13
C PHE A 106 1.56 -0.78 -4.50
N THR A 107 0.58 -0.98 -3.66
CA THR A 107 -0.50 -1.94 -3.89
C THR A 107 -1.86 -1.32 -3.58
N ALA A 108 -2.85 -1.67 -4.40
CA ALA A 108 -4.21 -1.19 -4.24
C ALA A 108 -5.21 -2.14 -4.91
N GLY A 109 -6.47 -2.01 -4.53
CA GLY A 109 -7.57 -2.66 -5.22
C GLY A 109 -8.22 -1.73 -6.25
N LEU A 110 -8.55 -2.26 -7.42
CA LEU A 110 -9.29 -1.56 -8.46
C LEU A 110 -10.56 -2.34 -8.82
N PRO A 111 -11.71 -1.68 -8.94
CA PRO A 111 -11.96 -0.26 -8.72
C PRO A 111 -11.82 0.16 -7.25
N PHE A 112 -11.51 1.45 -7.02
CA PHE A 112 -11.10 1.98 -5.70
C PHE A 112 -12.07 1.76 -4.55
N HIS A 113 -13.34 1.68 -4.82
CA HIS A 113 -14.38 1.68 -3.78
C HIS A 113 -14.91 0.29 -3.44
N GLU A 114 -14.29 -0.76 -3.97
CA GLU A 114 -14.66 -2.14 -3.66
C GLU A 114 -13.69 -2.72 -2.63
N PRO A 115 -14.12 -2.93 -1.37
CA PRO A 115 -13.27 -3.51 -0.34
C PRO A 115 -12.80 -4.93 -0.70
N GLY A 116 -11.58 -5.27 -0.31
CA GLY A 116 -11.08 -6.62 -0.48
C GLY A 116 -10.63 -6.97 -1.89
N THR A 117 -10.42 -5.99 -2.76
CA THR A 117 -10.03 -6.20 -4.17
C THR A 117 -8.60 -5.74 -4.43
N THR A 118 -7.62 -6.30 -3.75
CA THR A 118 -6.20 -6.00 -4.05
C THR A 118 -5.81 -6.67 -5.36
N ASN A 119 -5.58 -5.88 -6.40
CA ASN A 119 -5.31 -6.40 -7.74
C ASN A 119 -4.28 -5.59 -8.53
N LEU A 120 -3.58 -4.65 -7.89
CA LEU A 120 -2.57 -3.82 -8.51
C LEU A 120 -1.30 -3.80 -7.66
N ILE A 121 -0.17 -4.09 -8.30
CA ILE A 121 1.16 -3.90 -7.72
C ILE A 121 1.96 -3.02 -8.67
N ARG A 122 2.61 -2.01 -8.13
CA ARG A 122 3.48 -1.14 -8.91
C ARG A 122 4.75 -0.80 -8.13
N VAL A 123 5.89 -0.93 -8.78
CA VAL A 123 7.19 -0.53 -8.21
C VAL A 123 7.49 0.88 -8.65
N LEU A 124 7.78 1.76 -7.70
CA LEU A 124 7.94 3.20 -7.94
C LEU A 124 9.10 3.76 -7.13
N ALA A 125 9.71 4.81 -7.68
CA ALA A 125 10.61 5.65 -6.90
C ALA A 125 9.80 6.78 -6.25
N VAL A 126 10.15 7.12 -5.02
CA VAL A 126 9.52 8.25 -4.30
C VAL A 126 9.97 9.57 -4.94
N PRO A 127 9.03 10.48 -5.29
CA PRO A 127 9.38 11.77 -5.85
C PRO A 127 10.09 12.70 -4.87
#